data_2cd895ce2dee21393dfe6fa8a9aba799
#
_entry.id   2cd895ce2dee21393dfe6fa8a9aba799
#
_cell.length_a   1.000
_cell.length_b   1.000
_cell.length_c   1.000
_cell.angle_alpha   90.00
_cell.angle_beta   90.00
_cell.angle_gamma   90.00
#
_symmetry.space_group_name_H-M   'P 1'
#
loop_
_entity.id
_entity.type
_entity.pdbx_description
1 polymer ?
#
loop_
_entity_poly.entity_id
_entity_poly.type
_entity_poly.pdbx_seq_one_letter_code
_entity_poly.pdbx_strand_id
1 'polypeptide(L)' 'MTIYIVTFQTYETGEFQVSYNVFSKRKDAELEARELRSNGHTKVTVVKREVRF' A
#
# COMPACT_ATOMS: atom_id res chain seq x y z
N MET A 1 18.41 5.15 -0.65
CA MET A 1 17.42 4.47 -1.50
C MET A 1 16.01 4.89 -1.10
N THR A 2 15.20 5.28 -2.06
CA THR A 2 13.83 5.68 -1.80
C THR A 2 12.88 4.52 -2.08
N ILE A 3 11.97 4.25 -1.16
CA ILE A 3 10.92 3.25 -1.35
C ILE A 3 9.55 3.89 -1.11
N TYR A 4 8.54 3.25 -1.66
CA TYR A 4 7.14 3.66 -1.52
C TYR A 4 6.37 2.48 -0.94
N ILE A 5 5.70 2.71 0.17
CA ILE A 5 4.95 1.67 0.87
C ILE A 5 3.46 1.96 0.72
N VAL A 6 2.75 1.00 0.14
CA VAL A 6 1.30 1.07 0.02
C VAL A 6 0.71 0.25 1.15
N THR A 7 -0.05 0.90 2.03
CA THR A 7 -0.75 0.21 3.11
C THR A 7 -2.25 0.19 2.82
N PHE A 8 -2.91 -0.87 3.21
CA PHE A 8 -4.34 -1.02 2.99
C PHE A 8 -4.94 -1.95 4.02
N GLN A 9 -6.25 -1.85 4.20
CA GLN A 9 -7.00 -2.70 5.10
C GLN A 9 -7.75 -3.77 4.33
N THR A 10 -7.69 -4.99 4.82
CA THR A 10 -8.51 -6.11 4.33
C THR A 10 -9.41 -6.59 5.45
N TYR A 11 -10.57 -7.10 5.08
CA TYR A 11 -11.51 -7.70 6.03
C TYR A 11 -11.58 -9.19 5.79
N GLU A 12 -11.11 -9.97 6.76
CA GLU A 12 -11.14 -11.43 6.68
C GLU A 12 -11.59 -12.01 8.00
N THR A 13 -12.45 -13.02 7.93
CA THR A 13 -12.92 -13.78 9.08
C THR A 13 -13.46 -12.92 10.24
N GLY A 14 -14.12 -11.81 9.89
CA GLY A 14 -14.70 -10.91 10.88
C GLY A 14 -13.74 -9.89 11.47
N GLU A 15 -12.50 -9.81 10.97
CA GLU A 15 -11.49 -8.90 11.46
C GLU A 15 -10.87 -8.09 10.34
N PHE A 16 -10.49 -6.83 10.65
CA PHE A 16 -9.71 -6.01 9.76
C PHE A 16 -8.23 -6.29 9.98
N GLN A 17 -7.51 -6.50 8.88
CA GLN A 17 -6.06 -6.69 8.91
C GLN A 17 -5.40 -5.63 8.04
N VAL A 18 -4.25 -5.14 8.47
CA VAL A 18 -3.47 -4.18 7.71
C VAL A 18 -2.38 -4.95 6.95
N SER A 19 -2.33 -4.72 5.65
CA SER A 19 -1.32 -5.30 4.78
C SER A 19 -0.53 -4.20 4.09
N TYR A 20 0.62 -4.54 3.53
CA TYR A 20 1.42 -3.55 2.83
C TYR A 20 2.19 -4.20 1.68
N ASN A 21 2.51 -3.37 0.68
CA ASN A 21 3.38 -3.73 -0.43
C ASN A 21 4.44 -2.64 -0.59
N VAL A 22 5.64 -3.03 -0.99
CA VAL A 22 6.76 -2.10 -1.13
C VAL A 22 7.16 -2.00 -2.59
N PHE A 23 7.35 -0.77 -3.06
CA PHE A 23 7.73 -0.48 -4.44
C PHE A 23 8.94 0.45 -4.46
N SER A 24 9.77 0.30 -5.48
CA SER A 24 10.91 1.20 -5.70
C SER A 24 10.53 2.44 -6.52
N LYS A 25 9.38 2.39 -7.19
CA LYS A 25 8.90 3.48 -8.05
C LYS A 25 7.56 3.99 -7.57
N ARG A 26 7.44 5.32 -7.49
CA ARG A 26 6.21 5.97 -7.08
C ARG A 26 5.04 5.61 -8.00
N LYS A 27 5.27 5.56 -9.30
CA LYS A 27 4.25 5.25 -10.29
C LYS A 27 3.62 3.89 -10.02
N ASP A 28 4.45 2.89 -9.72
CA ASP A 28 3.96 1.54 -9.43
C ASP A 28 3.14 1.51 -8.15
N ALA A 29 3.58 2.22 -7.13
CA ALA A 29 2.85 2.32 -5.86
C ALA A 29 1.49 2.99 -6.06
N GLU A 30 1.42 4.04 -6.86
CA GLU A 30 0.17 4.73 -7.14
C GLU A 30 -0.82 3.87 -7.93
N LEU A 31 -0.32 3.09 -8.89
CA LEU A 31 -1.15 2.13 -9.62
C LEU A 31 -1.72 1.07 -8.69
N GLU A 32 -0.90 0.51 -7.82
CA GLU A 32 -1.36 -0.46 -6.83
C GLU A 32 -2.42 0.12 -5.92
N ALA A 33 -2.21 1.33 -5.42
CA ALA A 33 -3.18 2.00 -4.57
C ALA A 33 -4.52 2.19 -5.28
N ARG A 34 -4.47 2.57 -6.56
CA ARG A 34 -5.68 2.73 -7.37
C ARG A 34 -6.44 1.41 -7.51
N GLU A 35 -5.73 0.33 -7.81
CA GLU A 35 -6.34 -0.99 -7.96
C GLU A 35 -6.95 -1.47 -6.66
N LEU A 36 -6.27 -1.26 -5.54
CA LEU A 36 -6.78 -1.64 -4.23
C LEU A 36 -8.09 -0.91 -3.91
N ARG A 37 -8.15 0.39 -4.20
CA ARG A 37 -9.38 1.17 -4.01
C ARG A 37 -10.51 0.66 -4.90
N SER A 38 -10.20 0.32 -6.14
CA SER A 38 -11.18 -0.24 -7.07
C SER A 38 -11.72 -1.58 -6.61
N ASN A 39 -10.92 -2.36 -5.92
CA ASN A 39 -11.31 -3.66 -5.39
C ASN A 39 -12.00 -3.58 -4.02
N GLY A 40 -12.27 -2.37 -3.54
CA GLY A 40 -13.04 -2.17 -2.32
C GLY A 40 -12.22 -2.17 -1.02
N HIS A 41 -10.90 -2.18 -1.11
CA HIS A 41 -10.06 -2.05 0.09
C HIS A 41 -10.17 -0.64 0.66
N THR A 42 -10.12 -0.54 1.99
CA THR A 42 -10.24 0.72 2.71
C THR A 42 -8.90 1.16 3.28
N LYS A 43 -8.80 2.45 3.61
CA LYS A 43 -7.62 3.05 4.22
C LYS A 43 -6.35 2.81 3.40
N VAL A 44 -6.47 2.94 2.08
CA VAL A 44 -5.33 2.79 1.18
C VAL A 44 -4.49 4.06 1.23
N THR A 45 -3.22 3.92 1.61
CA THR A 45 -2.29 5.05 1.67
C THR A 45 -0.97 4.71 1.01
N VAL A 46 -0.28 5.73 0.50
CA VAL A 46 1.07 5.60 -0.07
C VAL A 46 2.01 6.47 0.76
N VAL A 47 3.07 5.86 1.30
CA VAL A 47 4.05 6.54 2.14
C VAL A 47 5.43 6.42 1.49
N LYS A 48 6.11 7.55 1.35
CA LYS A 48 7.50 7.61 0.86
C LYS A 48 8.46 7.45 2.05
N ARG A 49 9.47 6.61 1.90
CA ARG A 49 10.51 6.39 2.91
C ARG A 49 11.90 6.39 2.28
N GLU A 50 12.85 7.00 2.97
CA GLU A 50 14.26 6.89 2.64
C GLU A 50 14.87 5.78 3.48
N VAL A 51 15.54 4.84 2.81
CA VAL A 51 16.21 3.72 3.46
C VAL A 51 17.71 3.90 3.30
N ARG A 52 18.44 3.84 4.41
CA ARG A 52 19.89 3.91 4.42
C ARG A 52 20.47 2.55 4.78
N PHE A 53 21.52 2.20 4.06
CA PHE A 53 22.24 0.96 4.31
C PHE A 53 23.62 1.26 4.87
#